data_c80a2c819019d4a3078193ade9ca680d
#
_entry.id   c80a2c819019d4a3078193ade9ca680d
#
_cell.length_a   1.000
_cell.length_b   1.000
_cell.length_c   1.000
_cell.angle_alpha   90.00
_cell.angle_beta   90.00
_cell.angle_gamma   90.00
#
_symmetry.space_group_name_H-M   'P 1'
#
loop_
_entity.id
_entity.type
_entity.pdbx_description
1 polymer ?
#
loop_
_entity_poly.entity_id
_entity_poly.type
_entity_poly.pdbx_seq_one_letter_code
_entity_poly.pdbx_strand_id
1 'polypeptide(L)'
;MKYEYSYELVDGHIILDDGPNQLLIDTGAQSSVGNTSQLYFAGKSYVVLDEYMGVTPDSLSCNVGTTIHGLVGIDILSQFDILIDSNACMIVMSEEELPTEGDCLSVDAFMGIPIIDASVSGITVKMFFDTGAKHSYLNPELIVAFPVLGTESDFYPGLGEFNTQIFSVPIRIG
;
A
#
# COMPACT_ATOMS: atom_id res chain seq x y z
N MET A 1 -10.24 -8.29 -18.61
CA MET A 1 -10.36 -9.51 -17.77
C MET A 1 -10.43 -9.07 -16.30
N LYS A 2 -11.20 -9.79 -15.44
CA LYS A 2 -11.44 -9.40 -14.04
C LYS A 2 -10.93 -10.51 -13.12
N TYR A 3 -10.24 -10.13 -12.03
CA TYR A 3 -9.67 -11.01 -11.01
C TYR A 3 -10.17 -10.56 -9.65
N GLU A 4 -10.59 -11.50 -8.81
CA GLU A 4 -11.12 -11.23 -7.47
C GLU A 4 -10.27 -12.01 -6.45
N TYR A 5 -9.78 -11.30 -5.44
CA TYR A 5 -8.95 -11.85 -4.39
C TYR A 5 -9.52 -11.52 -3.02
N SER A 6 -9.50 -12.49 -2.11
CA SER A 6 -9.58 -12.17 -0.69
C SER A 6 -8.23 -11.65 -0.20
N TYR A 7 -8.25 -10.77 0.81
CA TYR A 7 -7.03 -10.33 1.46
C TYR A 7 -7.16 -10.36 2.98
N GLU A 8 -6.02 -10.41 3.63
CA GLU A 8 -5.90 -10.23 5.07
C GLU A 8 -5.13 -8.94 5.35
N LEU A 9 -5.49 -8.26 6.46
CA LEU A 9 -4.68 -7.18 7.01
C LEU A 9 -3.74 -7.76 8.05
N VAL A 10 -2.45 -7.77 7.76
CA VAL A 10 -1.41 -8.22 8.68
C VAL A 10 -0.51 -7.04 9.01
N ASP A 11 -0.47 -6.65 10.25
CA ASP A 11 0.26 -5.48 10.75
C ASP A 11 -0.02 -4.19 9.93
N GLY A 12 -1.28 -4.00 9.49
CA GLY A 12 -1.72 -2.86 8.68
C GLY A 12 -1.50 -3.01 7.17
N HIS A 13 -0.84 -4.05 6.71
CA HIS A 13 -0.55 -4.29 5.30
C HIS A 13 -1.59 -5.20 4.65
N ILE A 14 -1.89 -4.94 3.38
CA ILE A 14 -2.79 -5.77 2.56
C ILE A 14 -2.01 -6.95 1.99
N ILE A 15 -2.34 -8.14 2.44
CA ILE A 15 -1.74 -9.40 1.97
C ILE A 15 -2.79 -10.18 1.18
N LEU A 16 -2.54 -10.34 -0.11
CA LEU A 16 -3.36 -11.19 -1.00
C LEU A 16 -2.90 -12.63 -0.95
N ASP A 17 -3.86 -13.54 -1.02
CA ASP A 17 -3.63 -14.95 -1.31
C ASP A 17 -3.89 -15.22 -2.80
N ASP A 18 -2.81 -15.43 -3.57
CA ASP A 18 -2.87 -15.82 -4.99
C ASP A 18 -2.40 -17.28 -5.14
N GLY A 19 -3.18 -18.19 -4.58
CA GLY A 19 -2.92 -19.62 -4.59
C GLY A 19 -1.69 -20.01 -3.75
N PRO A 20 -0.54 -20.36 -4.34
CA PRO A 20 0.66 -20.70 -3.57
C PRO A 20 1.42 -19.48 -3.02
N ASN A 21 1.05 -18.27 -3.46
CA ASN A 21 1.77 -17.04 -3.15
C ASN A 21 0.96 -16.12 -2.24
N GLN A 22 1.61 -15.59 -1.24
CA GLN A 22 1.12 -14.46 -0.46
C GLN A 22 1.83 -13.19 -0.94
N LEU A 23 1.06 -12.21 -1.41
CA LEU A 23 1.57 -11.02 -2.06
C LEU A 23 1.16 -9.77 -1.29
N LEU A 24 2.12 -8.93 -0.98
CA LEU A 24 1.88 -7.61 -0.40
C LEU A 24 1.50 -6.63 -1.52
N ILE A 25 0.42 -5.88 -1.35
CA ILE A 25 -0.05 -4.87 -2.30
C ILE A 25 0.39 -3.49 -1.84
N ASP A 26 1.21 -2.84 -2.65
CA ASP A 26 1.90 -1.60 -2.28
C ASP A 26 1.80 -0.56 -3.40
N THR A 27 0.86 0.38 -3.25
CA THR A 27 0.72 1.50 -4.20
C THR A 27 1.81 2.57 -4.03
N GLY A 28 2.59 2.52 -2.95
CA GLY A 28 3.73 3.39 -2.69
C GLY A 28 5.05 2.87 -3.27
N ALA A 29 5.14 1.58 -3.63
CA ALA A 29 6.31 1.01 -4.26
C ALA A 29 6.29 1.20 -5.79
N GLN A 30 7.39 1.75 -6.35
CA GLN A 30 7.51 1.95 -7.80
C GLN A 30 7.77 0.66 -8.56
N SER A 31 8.37 -0.33 -7.91
CA SER A 31 8.79 -1.60 -8.53
C SER A 31 8.37 -2.77 -7.69
N SER A 32 7.87 -3.80 -8.37
CA SER A 32 7.53 -5.08 -7.77
C SER A 32 8.77 -5.92 -7.48
N VAL A 33 8.69 -6.73 -6.43
CA VAL A 33 9.77 -7.63 -5.98
C VAL A 33 9.22 -9.06 -5.84
N GLY A 34 10.05 -10.04 -6.12
CA GLY A 34 9.69 -11.46 -5.96
C GLY A 34 10.87 -12.33 -5.55
N ASN A 35 10.59 -13.53 -5.05
CA ASN A 35 11.62 -14.53 -4.73
C ASN A 35 12.34 -15.09 -5.97
N THR A 36 11.79 -14.82 -7.14
CA THR A 36 12.39 -15.14 -8.44
C THR A 36 12.24 -13.94 -9.35
N SER A 37 12.97 -13.92 -10.46
CA SER A 37 12.86 -12.85 -11.46
C SER A 37 11.50 -12.80 -12.19
N GLN A 38 10.56 -13.66 -11.81
CA GLN A 38 9.20 -13.68 -12.34
C GLN A 38 8.19 -13.80 -11.20
N LEU A 39 7.16 -12.99 -11.27
CA LEU A 39 6.00 -13.00 -10.39
C LEU A 39 4.75 -13.32 -11.24
N TYR A 40 4.02 -14.36 -10.87
CA TYR A 40 2.73 -14.64 -11.47
C TYR A 40 1.66 -13.91 -10.69
N PHE A 41 0.86 -13.08 -11.38
CA PHE A 41 -0.18 -12.27 -10.75
C PHE A 41 -1.25 -11.90 -11.79
N ALA A 42 -2.52 -11.90 -11.41
CA ALA A 42 -3.64 -11.56 -12.28
C ALA A 42 -3.56 -12.26 -13.67
N GLY A 43 -3.31 -13.58 -13.65
CA GLY A 43 -3.26 -14.42 -14.84
C GLY A 43 -2.07 -14.19 -15.77
N LYS A 44 -1.08 -13.38 -15.37
CA LYS A 44 0.11 -13.05 -16.18
C LYS A 44 1.40 -13.28 -15.38
N SER A 45 2.50 -13.48 -16.11
CA SER A 45 3.84 -13.49 -15.52
C SER A 45 4.52 -12.16 -15.79
N TYR A 46 5.02 -11.54 -14.74
CA TYR A 46 5.75 -10.27 -14.77
C TYR A 46 7.21 -10.50 -14.45
N VAL A 47 8.10 -9.80 -15.14
CA VAL A 47 9.52 -9.74 -14.75
C VAL A 47 9.63 -8.74 -13.62
N VAL A 48 10.17 -9.18 -12.49
CA VAL A 48 10.29 -8.37 -11.27
C VAL A 48 11.73 -8.39 -10.76
N LEU A 49 12.02 -7.48 -9.83
CA LEU A 49 13.31 -7.43 -9.14
C LEU A 49 13.35 -8.48 -8.02
N ASP A 50 14.54 -8.87 -7.61
CA ASP A 50 14.79 -9.66 -6.39
C ASP A 50 14.93 -8.75 -5.16
N GLU A 51 15.28 -7.47 -5.38
CA GLU A 51 15.41 -6.43 -4.36
C GLU A 51 15.03 -5.07 -4.94
N TYR A 52 14.35 -4.24 -4.14
CA TYR A 52 14.09 -2.84 -4.44
C TYR A 52 14.31 -1.98 -3.18
N MET A 53 15.25 -1.03 -3.21
CA MET A 53 15.61 -0.13 -2.10
C MET A 53 15.93 -0.88 -0.78
N GLY A 54 16.59 -2.03 -0.86
CA GLY A 54 16.89 -2.89 0.30
C GLY A 54 15.74 -3.77 0.76
N VAL A 55 14.61 -3.75 0.07
CA VAL A 55 13.45 -4.58 0.36
C VAL A 55 13.49 -5.85 -0.49
N THR A 56 13.40 -7.00 0.17
CA THR A 56 13.25 -8.33 -0.42
C THR A 56 12.02 -9.01 0.16
N PRO A 57 11.46 -10.07 -0.46
CA PRO A 57 10.37 -10.82 0.14
C PRO A 57 10.69 -11.37 1.54
N ASP A 58 11.93 -11.77 1.79
CA ASP A 58 12.38 -12.26 3.09
C ASP A 58 12.38 -11.15 4.15
N SER A 59 12.86 -9.93 3.80
CA SER A 59 12.83 -8.79 4.72
C SER A 59 11.40 -8.34 5.02
N LEU A 60 10.52 -8.34 4.02
CA LEU A 60 9.10 -8.07 4.19
C LEU A 60 8.44 -9.09 5.12
N SER A 61 8.73 -10.39 4.92
CA SER A 61 8.21 -11.45 5.79
C SER A 61 8.61 -11.26 7.24
N CYS A 62 9.86 -10.86 7.49
CA CYS A 62 10.33 -10.55 8.84
C CYS A 62 9.64 -9.33 9.45
N ASN A 63 9.49 -8.24 8.67
CA ASN A 63 8.95 -6.98 9.16
C ASN A 63 7.43 -7.05 9.40
N VAL A 64 6.69 -7.69 8.50
CA VAL A 64 5.22 -7.82 8.58
C VAL A 64 4.80 -8.97 9.50
N GLY A 65 5.69 -9.94 9.71
CA GLY A 65 5.42 -11.10 10.62
C GLY A 65 4.58 -12.20 9.97
N THR A 66 4.52 -12.26 8.65
CA THR A 66 3.90 -13.35 7.89
C THR A 66 4.75 -13.68 6.66
N THR A 67 4.55 -14.86 6.09
CA THR A 67 5.26 -15.23 4.85
C THR A 67 4.79 -14.35 3.70
N ILE A 68 5.73 -13.71 3.01
CA ILE A 68 5.48 -12.89 1.81
C ILE A 68 6.38 -13.42 0.69
N HIS A 69 5.77 -13.77 -0.44
CA HIS A 69 6.47 -14.31 -1.60
C HIS A 69 6.82 -13.22 -2.63
N GLY A 70 6.19 -12.06 -2.52
CA GLY A 70 6.45 -10.90 -3.37
C GLY A 70 5.67 -9.67 -2.94
N LEU A 71 6.11 -8.53 -3.47
CA LEU A 71 5.43 -7.25 -3.39
C LEU A 71 4.97 -6.86 -4.80
N VAL A 72 3.72 -6.49 -4.93
CA VAL A 72 3.14 -5.97 -6.17
C VAL A 72 3.07 -4.45 -6.06
N GLY A 73 3.94 -3.78 -6.78
CA GLY A 73 4.05 -2.33 -6.83
C GLY A 73 3.27 -1.68 -7.98
N ILE A 74 3.41 -0.36 -8.10
CA ILE A 74 2.65 0.44 -9.06
C ILE A 74 3.01 0.11 -10.52
N ASP A 75 4.18 -0.42 -10.80
CA ASP A 75 4.59 -0.90 -12.12
C ASP A 75 3.66 -2.00 -12.68
N ILE A 76 3.08 -2.81 -11.80
CA ILE A 76 2.06 -3.81 -12.13
C ILE A 76 0.66 -3.26 -11.86
N LEU A 77 0.41 -2.67 -10.69
CA LEU A 77 -0.92 -2.22 -10.25
C LEU A 77 -1.53 -1.18 -11.21
N SER A 78 -0.72 -0.30 -11.80
CA SER A 78 -1.18 0.71 -12.76
C SER A 78 -1.77 0.15 -14.07
N GLN A 79 -1.66 -1.15 -14.30
CA GLN A 79 -2.25 -1.83 -15.46
C GLN A 79 -3.72 -2.23 -15.23
N PHE A 80 -4.24 -1.99 -14.03
CA PHE A 80 -5.58 -2.41 -13.62
C PHE A 80 -6.38 -1.24 -13.06
N ASP A 81 -7.69 -1.32 -13.27
CA ASP A 81 -8.65 -0.62 -12.43
C ASP A 81 -8.89 -1.46 -11.17
N ILE A 82 -8.77 -0.85 -9.99
CA ILE A 82 -8.69 -1.57 -8.71
C ILE A 82 -9.80 -1.10 -7.79
N LEU A 83 -10.61 -2.05 -7.30
CA LEU A 83 -11.58 -1.85 -6.24
C LEU A 83 -11.11 -2.57 -4.97
N ILE A 84 -10.96 -1.83 -3.88
CA ILE A 84 -10.66 -2.36 -2.56
C ILE A 84 -11.93 -2.25 -1.71
N ASP A 85 -12.56 -3.39 -1.39
CA ASP A 85 -13.69 -3.46 -0.47
C ASP A 85 -13.19 -3.90 0.91
N SER A 86 -13.03 -2.92 1.80
CA SER A 86 -12.56 -3.17 3.17
C SER A 86 -13.59 -3.88 4.05
N ASN A 87 -14.88 -3.81 3.72
CA ASN A 87 -15.92 -4.51 4.48
C ASN A 87 -15.96 -6.01 4.16
N ALA A 88 -15.74 -6.34 2.88
CA ALA A 88 -15.69 -7.72 2.42
C ALA A 88 -14.29 -8.34 2.50
N CYS A 89 -13.25 -7.55 2.78
CA CYS A 89 -11.85 -7.94 2.67
C CYS A 89 -11.53 -8.53 1.28
N MET A 90 -11.95 -7.81 0.25
CA MET A 90 -11.82 -8.23 -1.15
C MET A 90 -11.13 -7.15 -1.97
N ILE A 91 -10.30 -7.59 -2.90
CA ILE A 91 -9.75 -6.73 -3.97
C ILE A 91 -10.20 -7.28 -5.31
N VAL A 92 -10.69 -6.37 -6.14
CA VAL A 92 -11.00 -6.66 -7.54
C VAL A 92 -10.03 -5.91 -8.43
N MET A 93 -9.38 -6.60 -9.35
CA MET A 93 -8.50 -6.02 -10.35
C MET A 93 -9.07 -6.28 -11.75
N SER A 94 -9.20 -5.25 -12.56
CA SER A 94 -9.79 -5.35 -13.88
C SER A 94 -8.92 -4.63 -14.91
N GLU A 95 -8.77 -5.24 -16.09
CA GLU A 95 -8.17 -4.58 -17.25
C GLU A 95 -9.14 -3.61 -17.95
N GLU A 96 -10.39 -3.62 -17.53
CA GLU A 96 -11.47 -2.75 -18.02
C GLU A 96 -11.97 -1.89 -16.86
N GLU A 97 -12.55 -0.75 -17.16
CA GLU A 97 -13.12 0.16 -16.15
C GLU A 97 -14.16 -0.56 -15.28
N LEU A 98 -14.00 -0.46 -13.96
CA LEU A 98 -14.96 -0.99 -13.00
C LEU A 98 -16.08 0.03 -12.76
N PRO A 99 -17.33 -0.42 -12.57
CA PRO A 99 -18.39 0.49 -12.17
C PRO A 99 -18.06 1.11 -10.81
N THR A 100 -18.07 2.43 -10.76
CA THR A 100 -17.81 3.19 -9.53
C THR A 100 -19.11 3.77 -8.99
N GLU A 101 -19.32 3.63 -7.68
CA GLU A 101 -20.39 4.30 -6.94
C GLU A 101 -19.74 5.19 -5.88
N GLY A 102 -20.25 6.43 -5.73
CA GLY A 102 -19.74 7.38 -4.74
C GLY A 102 -19.08 8.62 -5.32
N ASP A 103 -18.39 9.37 -4.47
CA ASP A 103 -17.74 10.61 -4.84
C ASP A 103 -16.41 10.36 -5.55
N CYS A 104 -16.16 11.09 -6.64
CA CYS A 104 -14.91 11.03 -7.37
C CYS A 104 -13.90 12.02 -6.78
N LEU A 105 -12.68 11.57 -6.57
CA LEU A 105 -11.56 12.39 -6.16
C LEU A 105 -10.65 12.67 -7.37
N SER A 106 -10.05 13.87 -7.38
CA SER A 106 -8.93 14.14 -8.28
C SER A 106 -7.68 13.46 -7.73
N VAL A 107 -7.02 12.67 -8.57
CA VAL A 107 -5.79 11.97 -8.24
C VAL A 107 -4.67 12.52 -9.10
N ASP A 108 -3.65 13.08 -8.46
CA ASP A 108 -2.35 13.38 -9.09
C ASP A 108 -1.44 12.14 -8.97
N ALA A 109 -0.28 12.17 -9.60
CA ALA A 109 0.72 11.13 -9.44
C ALA A 109 2.14 11.71 -9.41
N PHE A 110 3.00 11.12 -8.60
CA PHE A 110 4.43 11.35 -8.63
C PHE A 110 5.15 10.02 -8.79
N MET A 111 5.88 9.86 -9.89
CA MET A 111 6.57 8.62 -10.27
C MET A 111 5.63 7.40 -10.31
N GLY A 112 4.37 7.61 -10.70
CA GLY A 112 3.32 6.59 -10.73
C GLY A 112 2.56 6.40 -9.41
N ILE A 113 3.10 6.85 -8.28
CA ILE A 113 2.47 6.73 -6.95
C ILE A 113 1.31 7.74 -6.87
N PRO A 114 0.09 7.31 -6.53
CA PRO A 114 -1.08 8.18 -6.46
C PRO A 114 -0.94 9.22 -5.34
N ILE A 115 -1.39 10.45 -5.63
CA ILE A 115 -1.46 11.54 -4.66
C ILE A 115 -2.90 12.03 -4.59
N ILE A 116 -3.45 12.11 -3.39
CA ILE A 116 -4.79 12.60 -3.10
C ILE A 116 -4.75 13.85 -2.23
N ASP A 117 -5.77 14.68 -2.33
CA ASP A 117 -5.98 15.79 -1.41
C ASP A 117 -6.72 15.28 -0.17
N ALA A 118 -6.19 15.61 1.00
CA ALA A 118 -6.79 15.32 2.29
C ALA A 118 -6.84 16.58 3.17
N SER A 119 -7.76 16.63 4.12
CA SER A 119 -7.85 17.71 5.10
C SER A 119 -7.48 17.19 6.48
N VAL A 120 -6.48 17.80 7.10
CA VAL A 120 -6.03 17.54 8.47
C VAL A 120 -6.21 18.83 9.26
N SER A 121 -7.05 18.80 10.29
CA SER A 121 -7.36 20.00 11.12
C SER A 121 -7.82 21.23 10.30
N GLY A 122 -8.51 21.00 9.19
CA GLY A 122 -9.00 22.06 8.29
C GLY A 122 -7.95 22.60 7.31
N ILE A 123 -6.77 22.04 7.29
CA ILE A 123 -5.69 22.37 6.34
C ILE A 123 -5.68 21.29 5.25
N THR A 124 -5.79 21.71 3.99
CA THR A 124 -5.66 20.79 2.86
C THR A 124 -4.19 20.47 2.61
N VAL A 125 -3.88 19.19 2.51
CA VAL A 125 -2.56 18.64 2.25
C VAL A 125 -2.60 17.61 1.13
N LYS A 126 -1.52 17.49 0.38
CA LYS A 126 -1.34 16.40 -0.59
C LYS A 126 -0.68 15.22 0.11
N MET A 127 -1.26 14.04 -0.02
CA MET A 127 -0.78 12.82 0.59
C MET A 127 -0.60 11.74 -0.47
N PHE A 128 0.47 10.97 -0.38
CA PHE A 128 0.58 9.73 -1.13
C PHE A 128 -0.49 8.75 -0.64
N PHE A 129 -1.16 8.09 -1.58
CA PHE A 129 -2.02 6.96 -1.27
C PHE A 129 -1.17 5.69 -1.35
N ASP A 130 -0.73 5.23 -0.18
CA ASP A 130 0.26 4.19 -0.02
C ASP A 130 -0.31 3.03 0.82
N THR A 131 -0.66 1.92 0.15
CA THR A 131 -1.19 0.72 0.81
C THR A 131 -0.10 -0.15 1.44
N GLY A 132 1.17 0.13 1.15
CA GLY A 132 2.32 -0.51 1.77
C GLY A 132 2.72 0.13 3.10
N ALA A 133 2.16 1.30 3.45
CA ALA A 133 2.46 1.97 4.71
C ALA A 133 1.51 1.51 5.83
N LYS A 134 2.08 1.02 6.94
CA LYS A 134 1.33 0.65 8.15
C LYS A 134 0.59 1.86 8.77
N HIS A 135 1.22 3.03 8.76
CA HIS A 135 0.74 4.26 9.34
C HIS A 135 0.70 5.40 8.32
N SER A 136 -0.20 6.37 8.54
CA SER A 136 -0.16 7.63 7.81
C SER A 136 0.84 8.58 8.46
N TYR A 137 1.84 9.03 7.71
CA TYR A 137 2.87 9.96 8.18
C TYR A 137 2.48 11.39 7.85
N LEU A 138 2.48 12.25 8.85
CA LEU A 138 2.12 13.66 8.74
C LEU A 138 3.27 14.57 9.18
N ASN A 139 3.33 15.78 8.59
CA ASN A 139 4.22 16.81 9.10
C ASN A 139 3.91 17.10 10.59
N PRO A 140 4.92 17.10 11.49
CA PRO A 140 4.73 17.35 12.91
C PRO A 140 3.95 18.64 13.24
N GLU A 141 4.06 19.67 12.41
CA GLU A 141 3.31 20.93 12.59
C GLU A 141 1.78 20.76 12.51
N LEU A 142 1.31 19.75 11.76
CA LEU A 142 -0.12 19.46 11.62
C LEU A 142 -0.71 18.72 12.82
N ILE A 143 0.15 18.06 13.61
CA ILE A 143 -0.28 17.14 14.67
C ILE A 143 0.10 17.63 16.08
N VAL A 144 0.76 18.79 16.21
CA VAL A 144 1.24 19.33 17.49
C VAL A 144 0.13 19.52 18.55
N ALA A 145 -1.11 19.71 18.12
CA ALA A 145 -2.27 19.88 19.01
C ALA A 145 -2.87 18.55 19.52
N PHE A 146 -2.44 17.41 18.98
CA PHE A 146 -2.97 16.11 19.36
C PHE A 146 -2.09 15.44 20.42
N PRO A 147 -2.69 14.70 21.35
CA PRO A 147 -1.91 13.99 22.37
C PRO A 147 -1.18 12.80 21.75
N VAL A 148 0.04 12.55 22.23
CA VAL A 148 0.77 11.33 21.94
C VAL A 148 0.06 10.16 22.62
N LEU A 149 -0.27 9.12 21.84
CA LEU A 149 -0.92 7.90 22.33
C LEU A 149 0.09 6.83 22.74
N GLY A 150 1.26 6.81 22.09
CA GLY A 150 2.31 5.83 22.32
C GLY A 150 3.46 5.99 21.34
N THR A 151 4.30 4.97 21.31
CA THR A 151 5.42 4.85 20.37
C THR A 151 5.37 3.45 19.76
N GLU A 152 5.53 3.36 18.45
CA GLU A 152 5.61 2.09 17.72
C GLU A 152 6.87 2.03 16.88
N SER A 153 7.33 0.81 16.59
CA SER A 153 8.37 0.54 15.62
C SER A 153 7.75 0.41 14.24
N ASP A 154 8.40 0.97 13.26
CA ASP A 154 8.05 0.83 11.87
C ASP A 154 9.31 0.72 11.02
N PHE A 155 9.16 0.41 9.75
CA PHE A 155 10.25 0.20 8.79
C PHE A 155 10.05 1.11 7.57
N TYR A 156 11.13 1.72 7.11
CA TYR A 156 11.13 2.46 5.86
C TYR A 156 12.25 1.97 4.93
N PRO A 157 11.95 1.66 3.66
CA PRO A 157 12.96 1.22 2.68
C PRO A 157 14.16 2.19 2.61
N GLY A 158 15.37 1.64 2.64
CA GLY A 158 16.60 2.45 2.61
C GLY A 158 17.01 3.13 3.92
N LEU A 159 16.10 3.23 4.90
CA LEU A 159 16.40 3.76 6.24
C LEU A 159 16.50 2.64 7.30
N GLY A 160 15.69 1.59 7.14
CA GLY A 160 15.56 0.49 8.10
C GLY A 160 14.52 0.76 9.18
N GLU A 161 14.60 0.05 10.30
CA GLU A 161 13.70 0.19 11.43
C GLU A 161 13.89 1.52 12.17
N PHE A 162 12.77 2.11 12.59
CA PHE A 162 12.76 3.34 13.41
C PHE A 162 11.56 3.33 14.36
N ASN A 163 11.63 4.18 15.40
CA ASN A 163 10.50 4.38 16.31
C ASN A 163 9.80 5.70 15.99
N THR A 164 8.48 5.69 15.97
CA THR A 164 7.65 6.86 15.73
C THR A 164 6.59 7.02 16.81
N GLN A 165 6.22 8.27 17.10
CA GLN A 165 5.11 8.57 18.00
C GLN A 165 3.78 8.40 17.27
N ILE A 166 2.81 7.83 17.95
CA ILE A 166 1.47 7.56 17.43
C ILE A 166 0.46 8.58 17.97
N PHE A 167 -0.37 9.08 17.07
CA PHE A 167 -1.43 10.05 17.34
C PHE A 167 -2.75 9.57 16.74
N SER A 168 -3.87 9.96 17.32
CA SER A 168 -5.19 9.84 16.68
C SER A 168 -5.56 11.17 16.06
N VAL A 169 -5.53 11.25 14.75
CA VAL A 169 -5.75 12.48 14.00
C VAL A 169 -6.91 12.27 13.02
N PRO A 170 -7.97 13.10 13.07
CA PRO A 170 -9.03 13.04 12.07
C PRO A 170 -8.50 13.50 10.70
N ILE A 171 -8.61 12.63 9.72
CA ILE A 171 -8.28 12.93 8.32
C ILE A 171 -9.58 12.84 7.51
N ARG A 172 -9.84 13.84 6.68
CA ARG A 172 -10.97 13.86 5.76
C ARG A 172 -10.44 13.78 4.33
N ILE A 173 -11.00 12.87 3.55
CA ILE A 173 -10.72 12.66 2.13
C ILE A 173 -12.01 12.98 1.36
N GLY A 174 -11.94 13.97 0.43
CA GLY A 174 -13.10 14.47 -0.32
C GLY A 174 -13.96 15.49 0.41
#